data_76a9093ae3c62b35ff0088e64235a3ac
#
_entry.id   76a9093ae3c62b35ff0088e64235a3ac
#
_cell.length_a   1.000
_cell.length_b   1.000
_cell.length_c   1.000
_cell.angle_alpha   90.00
_cell.angle_beta   90.00
_cell.angle_gamma   90.00
#
_symmetry.space_group_name_H-M   'P 1'
#
loop_
_entity.id
_entity.type
_entity.pdbx_description
1 polymer ?
#
loop_
_entity_poly.entity_id
_entity_poly.type
_entity_poly.pdbx_seq_one_letter_code
_entity_poly.pdbx_strand_id
1 'polypeptide(L)'
;MLEIKNITVCYGDRPTVRDFSMNLKQGQIASLVGESGSGKTTVIRAVLGLLPGGGRVSEGDILFDGKTLLQNTPMEWRKLRGSEISMIFQDSGAMLNPIRRIGDGFVEYIRTHEEISKQEAWKKGTAMLEKMRLAGAENIMQSYPFQLSGGMRQRVGIAMAMTYDPKLLLADEPTSALDVTTQAQIVRQMMELRDTYGTSIIVVTHNLGVAAYMSDNIVVMRHGKIEDHGDREHILSHSENAYTRTLLDAVPSLGGLRYV
;
A
#
# COMPACT_ATOMS: atom_id res chain seq x y z
N MET A 1 -10.57 3.66 -12.84
CA MET A 1 -9.95 2.53 -12.15
C MET A 1 -10.47 2.40 -10.71
N LEU A 2 -10.07 3.26 -9.75
CA LEU A 2 -10.65 3.31 -8.39
C LEU A 2 -11.34 4.66 -8.17
N GLU A 3 -12.60 4.63 -7.71
CA GLU A 3 -13.38 5.81 -7.33
C GLU A 3 -13.92 5.60 -5.92
N ILE A 4 -13.58 6.47 -5.00
CA ILE A 4 -14.12 6.52 -3.65
C ILE A 4 -15.04 7.73 -3.59
N LYS A 5 -16.34 7.52 -3.27
CA LYS A 5 -17.39 8.54 -3.33
C LYS A 5 -18.00 8.76 -1.96
N ASN A 6 -17.64 9.86 -1.31
CA ASN A 6 -18.22 10.36 -0.05
C ASN A 6 -18.37 9.29 1.02
N ILE A 7 -17.33 8.42 1.19
CA ILE A 7 -17.44 7.34 2.18
C ILE A 7 -17.32 7.87 3.61
N THR A 8 -18.21 7.35 4.46
CA THR A 8 -18.09 7.43 5.90
C THR A 8 -17.83 6.04 6.45
N VAL A 9 -16.74 5.87 7.23
CA VAL A 9 -16.39 4.59 7.84
C VAL A 9 -16.60 4.69 9.34
N CYS A 10 -17.40 3.77 9.89
CA CYS A 10 -17.74 3.73 11.32
C CYS A 10 -17.24 2.44 11.99
N TYR A 11 -16.84 2.56 13.25
CA TYR A 11 -16.63 1.47 14.20
C TYR A 11 -17.68 1.63 15.34
N GLY A 12 -18.67 0.74 15.37
CA GLY A 12 -19.88 0.98 16.12
C GLY A 12 -20.59 2.24 15.62
N ASP A 13 -20.87 3.19 16.52
CA ASP A 13 -21.51 4.48 16.19
C ASP A 13 -20.51 5.62 16.00
N ARG A 14 -19.22 5.35 16.04
CA ARG A 14 -18.17 6.37 15.90
C ARG A 14 -17.65 6.43 14.48
N PRO A 15 -17.86 7.54 13.73
CA PRO A 15 -17.24 7.74 12.44
C PRO A 15 -15.74 8.03 12.59
N THR A 16 -14.91 7.16 12.01
CA THR A 16 -13.45 7.29 11.97
C THR A 16 -12.99 8.00 10.72
N VAL A 17 -13.68 7.80 9.60
CA VAL A 17 -13.50 8.55 8.35
C VAL A 17 -14.84 9.15 7.98
N ARG A 18 -14.84 10.39 7.49
CA ARG A 18 -16.06 11.13 7.17
C ARG A 18 -15.92 11.80 5.81
N ASP A 19 -16.92 11.57 4.96
CA ASP A 19 -17.07 12.24 3.66
C ASP A 19 -15.78 12.21 2.82
N PHE A 20 -15.13 11.05 2.74
CA PHE A 20 -13.88 10.89 2.02
C PHE A 20 -14.15 10.56 0.56
N SER A 21 -13.59 11.36 -0.35
CA SER A 21 -13.68 11.15 -1.79
C SER A 21 -12.31 11.21 -2.44
N MET A 22 -12.02 10.27 -3.33
CA MET A 22 -10.77 10.23 -4.10
C MET A 22 -10.95 9.46 -5.39
N ASN A 23 -10.29 9.91 -6.45
CA ASN A 23 -10.20 9.20 -7.72
C ASN A 23 -8.75 8.84 -8.03
N LEU A 24 -8.52 7.59 -8.45
CA LEU A 24 -7.22 7.11 -8.89
C LEU A 24 -7.36 6.53 -10.30
N LYS A 25 -6.61 7.08 -11.25
CA LYS A 25 -6.55 6.57 -12.63
C LYS A 25 -5.56 5.42 -12.70
N GLN A 26 -5.65 4.63 -13.76
CA GLN A 26 -4.70 3.55 -14.00
C GLN A 26 -3.26 4.09 -14.12
N GLY A 27 -2.32 3.39 -13.49
CA GLY A 27 -0.90 3.75 -13.49
C GLY A 27 -0.55 4.98 -12.66
N GLN A 28 -1.48 5.55 -11.90
CA GLN A 28 -1.20 6.66 -10.99
C GLN A 28 -0.79 6.19 -9.59
N ILE A 29 0.01 7.00 -8.93
CA ILE A 29 0.31 6.87 -7.50
C ILE A 29 -0.41 7.99 -6.76
N ALA A 30 -1.22 7.64 -5.75
CA ALA A 30 -1.77 8.59 -4.80
C ALA A 30 -1.21 8.32 -3.41
N SER A 31 -0.86 9.37 -2.67
CA SER A 31 -0.47 9.25 -1.27
C SER A 31 -1.53 9.81 -0.34
N LEU A 32 -1.84 9.04 0.73
CA LEU A 32 -2.60 9.51 1.87
C LEU A 32 -1.61 9.90 2.97
N VAL A 33 -1.56 11.18 3.33
CA VAL A 33 -0.59 11.74 4.29
C VAL A 33 -1.31 12.30 5.50
N GLY A 34 -0.69 12.25 6.66
CA GLY A 34 -1.20 12.82 7.91
C GLY A 34 -0.70 12.08 9.14
N GLU A 35 -1.02 12.59 10.32
CA GLU A 35 -0.64 12.01 11.60
C GLU A 35 -1.19 10.59 11.81
N SER A 36 -0.59 9.86 12.77
CA SER A 36 -1.14 8.57 13.20
C SER A 36 -2.57 8.76 13.73
N GLY A 37 -3.46 7.84 13.36
CA GLY A 37 -4.88 7.93 13.74
C GLY A 37 -5.73 8.87 12.87
N SER A 38 -5.20 9.50 11.83
CA SER A 38 -5.98 10.37 10.92
C SER A 38 -6.97 9.64 10.00
N GLY A 39 -6.97 8.30 9.98
CA GLY A 39 -7.92 7.50 9.20
C GLY A 39 -7.36 6.90 7.91
N LYS A 40 -6.11 7.14 7.54
CA LYS A 40 -5.48 6.67 6.28
C LYS A 40 -5.56 5.16 6.08
N THR A 41 -5.08 4.39 7.05
CA THR A 41 -5.16 2.91 7.04
C THR A 41 -6.60 2.42 6.99
N THR A 42 -7.54 3.14 7.61
CA THR A 42 -8.97 2.82 7.55
C THR A 42 -9.50 2.95 6.12
N VAL A 43 -9.10 3.99 5.38
CA VAL A 43 -9.50 4.17 3.97
C VAL A 43 -9.03 3.00 3.12
N ILE A 44 -7.75 2.64 3.15
CA ILE A 44 -7.24 1.54 2.31
C ILE A 44 -7.79 0.17 2.72
N ARG A 45 -8.06 -0.03 4.01
CA ARG A 45 -8.75 -1.25 4.49
C ARG A 45 -10.21 -1.31 4.05
N ALA A 46 -10.90 -0.16 3.96
CA ALA A 46 -12.25 -0.10 3.39
C ALA A 46 -12.24 -0.50 1.91
N VAL A 47 -11.26 -0.01 1.12
CA VAL A 47 -11.08 -0.42 -0.29
C VAL A 47 -10.87 -1.93 -0.40
N LEU A 48 -10.13 -2.55 0.52
CA LEU A 48 -9.87 -4.00 0.51
C LEU A 48 -11.00 -4.81 1.18
N GLY A 49 -12.02 -4.17 1.75
CA GLY A 49 -13.09 -4.84 2.51
C GLY A 49 -12.57 -5.59 3.75
N LEU A 50 -11.53 -5.08 4.41
CA LEU A 50 -10.86 -5.68 5.57
C LEU A 50 -10.87 -4.72 6.78
N LEU A 51 -12.01 -4.12 7.06
CA LEU A 51 -12.19 -3.30 8.26
C LEU A 51 -12.26 -4.21 9.49
N PRO A 52 -11.35 -4.07 10.49
CA PRO A 52 -11.37 -4.90 11.70
C PRO A 52 -12.50 -4.51 12.64
N GLY A 53 -12.79 -5.36 13.64
CA GLY A 53 -13.63 -4.99 14.79
C GLY A 53 -15.05 -4.55 14.47
N GLY A 54 -15.66 -5.07 13.40
CA GLY A 54 -17.02 -4.69 12.99
C GLY A 54 -17.11 -3.33 12.31
N GLY A 55 -15.97 -2.80 11.83
CA GLY A 55 -15.95 -1.59 11.00
C GLY A 55 -16.75 -1.76 9.72
N ARG A 56 -17.48 -0.72 9.31
CA ARG A 56 -18.28 -0.72 8.09
C ARG A 56 -18.21 0.62 7.38
N VAL A 57 -18.37 0.59 6.06
CA VAL A 57 -18.72 1.79 5.29
C VAL A 57 -20.21 2.03 5.51
N SER A 58 -20.56 3.13 6.16
CA SER A 58 -21.96 3.47 6.51
C SER A 58 -22.61 4.34 5.44
N GLU A 59 -21.84 5.09 4.67
CA GLU A 59 -22.30 5.99 3.63
C GLU A 59 -21.30 5.98 2.47
N GLY A 60 -21.77 6.39 1.28
CA GLY A 60 -20.96 6.48 0.09
C GLY A 60 -20.74 5.16 -0.61
N ASP A 61 -19.81 5.11 -1.58
CA ASP A 61 -19.49 3.90 -2.35
C ASP A 61 -18.00 3.86 -2.73
N ILE A 62 -17.51 2.66 -3.00
CA ILE A 62 -16.16 2.38 -3.48
C ILE A 62 -16.29 1.57 -4.76
N LEU A 63 -15.90 2.16 -5.88
CA LEU A 63 -15.97 1.53 -7.19
C LEU A 63 -14.57 1.14 -7.68
N PHE A 64 -14.42 -0.09 -8.09
CA PHE A 64 -13.21 -0.59 -8.75
C PHE A 64 -13.58 -1.09 -10.15
N ASP A 65 -12.96 -0.52 -11.17
CA ASP A 65 -13.30 -0.72 -12.58
C ASP A 65 -14.82 -0.59 -12.86
N GLY A 66 -15.44 0.41 -12.21
CA GLY A 66 -16.86 0.75 -12.36
C GLY A 66 -17.82 -0.15 -11.57
N LYS A 67 -17.33 -1.12 -10.80
CA LYS A 67 -18.15 -2.03 -9.97
C LYS A 67 -17.99 -1.70 -8.50
N THR A 68 -19.10 -1.65 -7.77
CA THR A 68 -19.05 -1.43 -6.32
C THR A 68 -18.38 -2.60 -5.60
N LEU A 69 -17.43 -2.28 -4.72
CA LEU A 69 -16.78 -3.27 -3.86
C LEU A 69 -17.61 -3.61 -2.62
N LEU A 70 -18.53 -2.73 -2.22
CA LEU A 70 -19.29 -2.87 -0.97
C LEU A 70 -20.30 -4.03 -0.99
N GLN A 71 -20.65 -4.50 -2.18
CA GLN A 71 -21.62 -5.58 -2.36
C GLN A 71 -20.96 -6.91 -2.71
N ASN A 72 -19.64 -6.99 -2.73
CA ASN A 72 -18.93 -8.22 -3.07
C ASN A 72 -19.21 -9.35 -2.10
N THR A 73 -19.55 -10.50 -2.65
CA THR A 73 -19.63 -11.76 -1.92
C THR A 73 -18.24 -12.24 -1.47
N PRO A 74 -18.14 -13.15 -0.49
CA PRO A 74 -16.86 -13.75 -0.11
C PRO A 74 -16.08 -14.37 -1.27
N MET A 75 -16.79 -14.93 -2.26
CA MET A 75 -16.17 -15.54 -3.45
C MET A 75 -15.58 -14.47 -4.38
N GLU A 76 -16.27 -13.34 -4.58
CA GLU A 76 -15.77 -12.22 -5.39
C GLU A 76 -14.56 -11.57 -4.70
N TRP A 77 -14.61 -11.39 -3.39
CA TRP A 77 -13.45 -10.91 -2.62
C TRP A 77 -12.24 -11.84 -2.75
N ARG A 78 -12.44 -13.17 -2.72
CA ARG A 78 -11.35 -14.13 -2.92
C ARG A 78 -10.70 -14.02 -4.29
N LYS A 79 -11.47 -13.67 -5.33
CA LYS A 79 -10.95 -13.45 -6.69
C LYS A 79 -10.21 -12.12 -6.82
N LEU A 80 -10.62 -11.09 -6.08
CA LEU A 80 -10.03 -9.76 -6.18
C LEU A 80 -8.75 -9.62 -5.34
N ARG A 81 -8.80 -10.09 -4.10
CA ARG A 81 -7.67 -9.92 -3.17
C ARG A 81 -6.52 -10.80 -3.58
N GLY A 82 -5.32 -10.20 -3.64
CA GLY A 82 -4.08 -10.87 -4.01
C GLY A 82 -3.83 -10.97 -5.51
N SER A 83 -4.86 -10.85 -6.35
CA SER A 83 -4.73 -10.89 -7.81
C SER A 83 -4.95 -9.52 -8.46
N GLU A 84 -6.11 -8.91 -8.27
CA GLU A 84 -6.44 -7.60 -8.84
C GLU A 84 -6.11 -6.44 -7.90
N ILE A 85 -6.32 -6.65 -6.59
CA ILE A 85 -6.03 -5.70 -5.52
C ILE A 85 -5.14 -6.40 -4.50
N SER A 86 -3.94 -5.90 -4.29
CA SER A 86 -2.99 -6.40 -3.30
C SER A 86 -2.66 -5.35 -2.25
N MET A 87 -2.13 -5.80 -1.11
CA MET A 87 -1.75 -4.92 -0.02
C MET A 87 -0.38 -5.27 0.55
N ILE A 88 0.45 -4.23 0.76
CA ILE A 88 1.66 -4.27 1.57
C ILE A 88 1.28 -3.69 2.94
N PHE A 89 1.46 -4.48 3.99
CA PHE A 89 1.15 -4.06 5.36
C PHE A 89 2.33 -3.31 5.99
N GLN A 90 2.06 -2.49 6.99
CA GLN A 90 3.03 -1.64 7.69
C GLN A 90 4.24 -2.43 8.23
N ASP A 91 4.02 -3.64 8.71
CA ASP A 91 5.08 -4.58 9.11
C ASP A 91 4.94 -5.87 8.31
N SER A 92 5.49 -5.87 7.09
CA SER A 92 5.51 -7.09 6.27
C SER A 92 6.24 -8.25 6.95
N GLY A 93 7.18 -7.96 7.86
CA GLY A 93 7.86 -8.97 8.65
C GLY A 93 6.94 -9.69 9.63
N ALA A 94 6.02 -8.96 10.27
CA ALA A 94 5.03 -9.54 11.18
C ALA A 94 3.94 -10.35 10.45
N MET A 95 3.74 -10.09 9.15
CA MET A 95 2.79 -10.86 8.33
C MET A 95 3.34 -12.21 7.89
N LEU A 96 4.66 -12.39 7.91
CA LEU A 96 5.32 -13.66 7.61
C LEU A 96 5.26 -14.56 8.84
N ASN A 97 4.78 -15.79 8.67
CA ASN A 97 4.74 -16.75 9.79
C ASN A 97 6.18 -17.10 10.25
N PRO A 98 6.60 -16.73 11.48
CA PRO A 98 8.00 -16.84 11.91
C PRO A 98 8.52 -18.27 12.00
N ILE A 99 7.63 -19.26 12.10
CA ILE A 99 7.99 -20.69 12.22
C ILE A 99 7.91 -21.43 10.88
N ARG A 100 7.62 -20.73 9.79
CA ARG A 100 7.57 -21.30 8.42
C ARG A 100 8.63 -20.65 7.54
N ARG A 101 9.14 -21.41 6.58
CA ARG A 101 10.04 -20.86 5.56
C ARG A 101 9.29 -19.90 4.64
N ILE A 102 10.02 -18.94 4.11
CA ILE A 102 9.47 -17.97 3.11
C ILE A 102 8.81 -18.71 1.94
N GLY A 103 9.49 -19.71 1.40
CA GLY A 103 8.99 -20.51 0.27
C GLY A 103 7.69 -21.25 0.56
N ASP A 104 7.51 -21.75 1.79
CA ASP A 104 6.24 -22.40 2.17
C ASP A 104 5.08 -21.41 2.14
N GLY A 105 5.31 -20.15 2.59
CA GLY A 105 4.33 -19.07 2.51
C GLY A 105 4.01 -18.68 1.06
N PHE A 106 5.03 -18.56 0.21
CA PHE A 106 4.84 -18.30 -1.22
C PHE A 106 4.04 -19.39 -1.92
N VAL A 107 4.40 -20.65 -1.70
CA VAL A 107 3.69 -21.80 -2.28
C VAL A 107 2.23 -21.82 -1.86
N GLU A 108 1.95 -21.59 -0.59
CA GLU A 108 0.58 -21.53 -0.08
C GLU A 108 -0.19 -20.39 -0.74
N TYR A 109 0.39 -19.17 -0.77
CA TYR A 109 -0.22 -18.00 -1.38
C TYR A 109 -0.54 -18.24 -2.85
N ILE A 110 0.44 -18.72 -3.64
CA ILE A 110 0.27 -18.97 -5.07
C ILE A 110 -0.81 -20.02 -5.30
N ARG A 111 -0.79 -21.14 -4.57
CA ARG A 111 -1.77 -22.21 -4.71
C ARG A 111 -3.17 -21.87 -4.19
N THR A 112 -3.32 -20.77 -3.48
CA THR A 112 -4.65 -20.22 -3.14
C THR A 112 -5.31 -19.59 -4.36
N HIS A 113 -4.53 -19.12 -5.33
CA HIS A 113 -5.00 -18.44 -6.54
C HIS A 113 -4.89 -19.29 -7.81
N GLU A 114 -4.00 -20.28 -7.84
CA GLU A 114 -3.75 -21.13 -9.03
C GLU A 114 -3.71 -22.61 -8.66
N GLU A 115 -4.30 -23.44 -9.52
CA GLU A 115 -4.24 -24.90 -9.42
C GLU A 115 -2.93 -25.42 -10.05
N ILE A 116 -1.82 -25.24 -9.39
CA ILE A 116 -0.49 -25.70 -9.84
C ILE A 116 0.22 -26.55 -8.78
N SER A 117 1.23 -27.31 -9.20
CA SER A 117 2.03 -28.12 -8.30
C SER A 117 2.85 -27.27 -7.32
N LYS A 118 3.27 -27.87 -6.21
CA LYS A 118 4.16 -27.18 -5.25
C LYS A 118 5.48 -26.74 -5.90
N GLN A 119 5.99 -27.54 -6.83
CA GLN A 119 7.26 -27.26 -7.50
C GLN A 119 7.14 -26.06 -8.45
N GLU A 120 6.04 -25.97 -9.19
CA GLU A 120 5.77 -24.81 -10.07
C GLU A 120 5.54 -23.55 -9.24
N ALA A 121 4.77 -23.65 -8.15
CA ALA A 121 4.57 -22.52 -7.22
C ALA A 121 5.89 -22.06 -6.60
N TRP A 122 6.77 -22.99 -6.21
CA TRP A 122 8.10 -22.66 -5.70
C TRP A 122 8.93 -21.91 -6.74
N LYS A 123 9.01 -22.40 -7.98
CA LYS A 123 9.70 -21.74 -9.08
C LYS A 123 9.15 -20.34 -9.35
N LYS A 124 7.83 -20.18 -9.35
CA LYS A 124 7.17 -18.87 -9.54
C LYS A 124 7.54 -17.90 -8.42
N GLY A 125 7.53 -18.34 -7.17
CA GLY A 125 7.94 -17.53 -6.02
C GLY A 125 9.42 -17.13 -6.08
N THR A 126 10.33 -18.06 -6.43
CA THR A 126 11.76 -17.78 -6.62
C THR A 126 11.97 -16.72 -7.71
N ALA A 127 11.32 -16.88 -8.86
CA ALA A 127 11.41 -15.91 -9.96
C ALA A 127 10.90 -14.53 -9.57
N MET A 128 9.86 -14.48 -8.69
CA MET A 128 9.36 -13.20 -8.20
C MET A 128 10.33 -12.50 -7.24
N LEU A 129 11.03 -13.25 -6.39
CA LEU A 129 12.10 -12.70 -5.55
C LEU A 129 13.26 -12.16 -6.39
N GLU A 130 13.62 -12.82 -7.49
CA GLU A 130 14.63 -12.35 -8.44
C GLU A 130 14.20 -11.05 -9.13
N LYS A 131 12.94 -10.95 -9.58
CA LYS A 131 12.35 -9.70 -10.12
C LYS A 131 12.46 -8.55 -9.11
N MET A 132 12.31 -8.84 -7.82
CA MET A 132 12.49 -7.86 -6.74
C MET A 132 13.97 -7.60 -6.39
N ARG A 133 14.91 -8.07 -7.22
CA ARG A 133 16.36 -7.89 -7.05
C ARG A 133 16.87 -8.40 -5.68
N LEU A 134 16.27 -9.46 -5.16
CA LEU A 134 16.74 -10.14 -3.98
C LEU A 134 17.79 -11.18 -4.37
N ALA A 135 19.04 -10.89 -4.05
CA ALA A 135 20.14 -11.81 -4.34
C ALA A 135 19.99 -13.13 -3.56
N GLY A 136 20.23 -14.27 -4.22
CA GLY A 136 20.08 -15.58 -3.60
C GLY A 136 18.63 -15.97 -3.34
N ALA A 137 17.74 -15.70 -4.28
CA ALA A 137 16.29 -15.95 -4.15
C ALA A 137 15.97 -17.37 -3.67
N GLU A 138 16.68 -18.39 -4.17
CA GLU A 138 16.49 -19.78 -3.74
C GLU A 138 16.86 -19.98 -2.25
N ASN A 139 17.93 -19.34 -1.77
CA ASN A 139 18.28 -19.38 -0.34
C ASN A 139 17.24 -18.65 0.51
N ILE A 140 16.69 -17.53 0.01
CA ILE A 140 15.63 -16.79 0.69
C ILE A 140 14.37 -17.65 0.80
N MET A 141 13.98 -18.36 -0.25
CA MET A 141 12.86 -19.31 -0.21
C MET A 141 13.02 -20.35 0.88
N GLN A 142 14.24 -20.81 1.14
CA GLN A 142 14.55 -21.80 2.19
C GLN A 142 14.72 -21.19 3.58
N SER A 143 14.86 -19.87 3.69
CA SER A 143 15.08 -19.17 4.96
C SER A 143 13.79 -18.96 5.74
N TYR A 144 13.93 -18.77 7.05
CA TYR A 144 12.87 -18.29 7.94
C TYR A 144 12.87 -16.76 8.00
N PRO A 145 11.74 -16.11 8.29
CA PRO A 145 11.66 -14.65 8.36
C PRO A 145 12.70 -13.99 9.28
N PHE A 146 13.01 -14.61 10.43
CA PHE A 146 13.99 -14.08 11.40
C PHE A 146 15.44 -14.11 10.89
N GLN A 147 15.74 -14.86 9.83
CA GLN A 147 17.06 -14.92 9.20
C GLN A 147 17.28 -13.80 8.18
N LEU A 148 16.24 -13.03 7.85
CA LEU A 148 16.27 -11.94 6.89
C LEU A 148 16.36 -10.58 7.59
N SER A 149 17.06 -9.62 6.99
CA SER A 149 17.02 -8.23 7.43
C SER A 149 15.61 -7.62 7.27
N GLY A 150 15.33 -6.50 7.94
CA GLY A 150 14.05 -5.80 7.82
C GLY A 150 13.72 -5.43 6.37
N GLY A 151 14.68 -4.87 5.65
CA GLY A 151 14.52 -4.54 4.23
C GLY A 151 14.30 -5.77 3.32
N MET A 152 14.95 -6.90 3.62
CA MET A 152 14.70 -8.15 2.90
C MET A 152 13.29 -8.67 3.15
N ARG A 153 12.83 -8.68 4.41
CA ARG A 153 11.43 -9.07 4.73
C ARG A 153 10.42 -8.19 4.01
N GLN A 154 10.66 -6.88 3.98
CA GLN A 154 9.80 -5.93 3.27
C GLN A 154 9.74 -6.24 1.77
N ARG A 155 10.88 -6.49 1.12
CA ARG A 155 10.92 -6.86 -0.30
C ARG A 155 10.27 -8.21 -0.59
N VAL A 156 10.35 -9.16 0.32
CA VAL A 156 9.60 -10.44 0.24
C VAL A 156 8.09 -10.14 0.27
N GLY A 157 7.63 -9.29 1.18
CA GLY A 157 6.21 -8.85 1.23
C GLY A 157 5.76 -8.17 -0.07
N ILE A 158 6.59 -7.29 -0.62
CA ILE A 158 6.32 -6.64 -1.93
C ILE A 158 6.27 -7.70 -3.04
N ALA A 159 7.22 -8.64 -3.07
CA ALA A 159 7.24 -9.73 -4.03
C ALA A 159 5.95 -10.56 -3.99
N MET A 160 5.50 -10.91 -2.78
CA MET A 160 4.22 -11.62 -2.62
C MET A 160 3.05 -10.80 -3.14
N ALA A 161 2.97 -9.53 -2.77
CA ALA A 161 1.89 -8.64 -3.21
C ALA A 161 1.84 -8.45 -4.73
N MET A 162 3.01 -8.50 -5.40
CA MET A 162 3.15 -8.30 -6.84
C MET A 162 3.12 -9.60 -7.67
N THR A 163 2.91 -10.76 -7.05
CA THR A 163 2.99 -12.06 -7.74
C THR A 163 2.02 -12.20 -8.92
N TYR A 164 0.92 -11.47 -8.89
CA TYR A 164 -0.13 -11.50 -9.92
C TYR A 164 -0.27 -10.19 -10.71
N ASP A 165 0.75 -9.32 -10.66
CA ASP A 165 0.77 -8.02 -11.32
C ASP A 165 -0.55 -7.24 -11.10
N PRO A 166 -0.92 -6.95 -9.82
CA PRO A 166 -2.22 -6.39 -9.48
C PRO A 166 -2.44 -5.02 -10.14
N LYS A 167 -3.69 -4.71 -10.49
CA LYS A 167 -4.07 -3.39 -11.01
C LYS A 167 -3.95 -2.30 -9.94
N LEU A 168 -4.20 -2.68 -8.67
CA LEU A 168 -4.15 -1.77 -7.51
C LEU A 168 -3.30 -2.37 -6.40
N LEU A 169 -2.27 -1.64 -6.00
CA LEU A 169 -1.43 -1.95 -4.84
C LEU A 169 -1.72 -0.93 -3.73
N LEU A 170 -2.16 -1.41 -2.58
CA LEU A 170 -2.35 -0.63 -1.38
C LEU A 170 -1.14 -0.80 -0.47
N ALA A 171 -0.43 0.26 -0.13
CA ALA A 171 0.80 0.20 0.67
C ALA A 171 0.61 1.00 1.96
N ASP A 172 0.51 0.30 3.09
CA ASP A 172 0.35 0.90 4.41
C ASP A 172 1.72 1.10 5.05
N GLU A 173 2.21 2.34 5.05
CA GLU A 173 3.52 2.74 5.57
C GLU A 173 4.67 1.80 5.13
N PRO A 174 4.86 1.57 3.81
CA PRO A 174 5.75 0.52 3.30
C PRO A 174 7.22 0.74 3.64
N THR A 175 7.59 1.91 4.14
CA THR A 175 8.97 2.30 4.46
C THR A 175 9.19 2.56 5.95
N SER A 176 8.16 2.40 6.79
CA SER A 176 8.30 2.58 8.24
C SER A 176 9.29 1.56 8.82
N ALA A 177 10.02 1.95 9.86
CA ALA A 177 11.01 1.12 10.55
C ALA A 177 12.23 0.67 9.70
N LEU A 178 12.47 1.32 8.54
CA LEU A 178 13.64 1.08 7.70
C LEU A 178 14.59 2.28 7.75
N ASP A 179 15.89 2.02 7.56
CA ASP A 179 16.89 3.08 7.38
C ASP A 179 16.64 3.86 6.07
N VAL A 180 17.16 5.10 6.02
CA VAL A 180 16.92 6.03 4.89
C VAL A 180 17.32 5.45 3.53
N THR A 181 18.42 4.69 3.48
CA THR A 181 18.90 4.08 2.24
C THR A 181 17.93 3.01 1.75
N THR A 182 17.47 2.15 2.65
CA THR A 182 16.50 1.10 2.36
C THR A 182 15.14 1.70 1.99
N GLN A 183 14.69 2.77 2.67
CA GLN A 183 13.48 3.50 2.30
C GLN A 183 13.53 4.00 0.85
N ALA A 184 14.63 4.69 0.47
CA ALA A 184 14.79 5.19 -0.89
C ALA A 184 14.77 4.06 -1.94
N GLN A 185 15.34 2.89 -1.61
CA GLN A 185 15.31 1.72 -2.49
C GLN A 185 13.89 1.18 -2.68
N ILE A 186 13.10 1.07 -1.60
CA ILE A 186 11.71 0.59 -1.67
C ILE A 186 10.84 1.57 -2.48
N VAL A 187 10.99 2.88 -2.24
CA VAL A 187 10.25 3.90 -3.00
C VAL A 187 10.55 3.80 -4.50
N ARG A 188 11.82 3.73 -4.88
CA ARG A 188 12.22 3.55 -6.30
C ARG A 188 11.65 2.27 -6.88
N GLN A 189 11.72 1.17 -6.14
CA GLN A 189 11.16 -0.11 -6.56
C GLN A 189 9.65 -0.03 -6.80
N MET A 190 8.90 0.64 -5.93
CA MET A 190 7.46 0.85 -6.13
C MET A 190 7.16 1.69 -7.37
N MET A 191 7.95 2.73 -7.65
CA MET A 191 7.82 3.50 -8.88
C MET A 191 8.15 2.66 -10.13
N GLU A 192 9.22 1.84 -10.09
CA GLU A 192 9.55 0.90 -11.17
C GLU A 192 8.42 -0.11 -11.41
N LEU A 193 7.75 -0.60 -10.36
CA LEU A 193 6.60 -1.50 -10.49
C LEU A 193 5.43 -0.81 -11.20
N ARG A 194 5.10 0.44 -10.85
CA ARG A 194 4.11 1.24 -11.57
C ARG A 194 4.47 1.36 -13.05
N ASP A 195 5.70 1.76 -13.35
CA ASP A 195 6.15 2.02 -14.72
C ASP A 195 6.21 0.75 -15.59
N THR A 196 6.57 -0.38 -14.97
CA THR A 196 6.74 -1.66 -15.68
C THR A 196 5.43 -2.40 -15.89
N TYR A 197 4.54 -2.41 -14.88
CA TYR A 197 3.33 -3.23 -14.86
C TYR A 197 2.04 -2.40 -15.02
N GLY A 198 2.14 -1.07 -15.01
CA GLY A 198 0.95 -0.20 -15.03
C GLY A 198 0.11 -0.28 -13.77
N THR A 199 0.68 -0.82 -12.67
CA THR A 199 0.00 -0.93 -11.38
C THR A 199 -0.26 0.44 -10.79
N SER A 200 -1.50 0.71 -10.41
CA SER A 200 -1.85 1.91 -9.65
C SER A 200 -1.56 1.70 -8.18
N ILE A 201 -1.09 2.72 -7.47
CA ILE A 201 -0.64 2.55 -6.09
C ILE A 201 -1.31 3.59 -5.19
N ILE A 202 -1.83 3.16 -4.04
CA ILE A 202 -2.16 4.06 -2.94
C ILE A 202 -1.13 3.82 -1.82
N VAL A 203 -0.41 4.86 -1.46
CA VAL A 203 0.59 4.83 -0.39
C VAL A 203 0.06 5.59 0.82
N VAL A 204 0.00 4.93 1.96
CA VAL A 204 -0.19 5.59 3.25
C VAL A 204 1.19 5.90 3.83
N THR A 205 1.42 7.14 4.19
CA THR A 205 2.68 7.55 4.83
C THR A 205 2.45 8.76 5.75
N HIS A 206 3.29 8.92 6.75
CA HIS A 206 3.37 10.16 7.54
C HIS A 206 4.49 11.08 7.03
N ASN A 207 5.28 10.63 6.06
CA ASN A 207 6.40 11.39 5.48
C ASN A 207 5.95 12.07 4.18
N LEU A 208 5.71 13.38 4.26
CA LEU A 208 5.29 14.18 3.11
C LEU A 208 6.37 14.26 2.02
N GLY A 209 7.66 14.17 2.38
CA GLY A 209 8.75 14.11 1.41
C GLY A 209 8.69 12.86 0.55
N VAL A 210 8.40 11.69 1.13
CA VAL A 210 8.19 10.43 0.37
C VAL A 210 6.97 10.56 -0.54
N ALA A 211 5.86 11.08 -0.02
CA ALA A 211 4.65 11.31 -0.81
C ALA A 211 4.92 12.24 -2.01
N ALA A 212 5.61 13.34 -1.77
CA ALA A 212 5.97 14.31 -2.79
C ALA A 212 6.94 13.77 -3.85
N TYR A 213 7.82 12.83 -3.48
CA TYR A 213 8.77 12.24 -4.42
C TYR A 213 8.09 11.29 -5.41
N MET A 214 7.11 10.49 -4.95
CA MET A 214 6.58 9.38 -5.75
C MET A 214 5.16 9.56 -6.29
N SER A 215 4.38 10.53 -5.78
CA SER A 215 2.94 10.58 -6.06
C SER A 215 2.57 11.58 -7.13
N ASP A 216 1.57 11.22 -7.92
CA ASP A 216 0.89 12.13 -8.86
C ASP A 216 -0.12 13.00 -8.11
N ASN A 217 -0.79 12.43 -7.09
CA ASN A 217 -1.77 13.12 -6.25
C ASN A 217 -1.50 12.85 -4.76
N ILE A 218 -1.70 13.85 -3.94
CA ILE A 218 -1.53 13.78 -2.49
C ILE A 218 -2.83 14.21 -1.81
N VAL A 219 -3.28 13.42 -0.85
CA VAL A 219 -4.44 13.70 0.00
C VAL A 219 -3.94 13.83 1.44
N VAL A 220 -4.10 14.98 2.03
CA VAL A 220 -3.71 15.25 3.42
C VAL A 220 -4.92 15.03 4.32
N MET A 221 -4.79 14.13 5.29
CA MET A 221 -5.86 13.74 6.19
C MET A 221 -5.58 14.13 7.63
N ARG A 222 -6.61 14.61 8.32
CA ARG A 222 -6.59 14.89 9.75
C ARG A 222 -7.94 14.57 10.38
N HIS A 223 -7.96 13.91 11.53
CA HIS A 223 -9.19 13.58 12.29
C HIS A 223 -10.30 12.93 11.43
N GLY A 224 -9.93 12.06 10.51
CA GLY A 224 -10.86 11.33 9.66
C GLY A 224 -11.41 12.13 8.47
N LYS A 225 -10.89 13.30 8.17
CA LYS A 225 -11.31 14.16 7.06
C LYS A 225 -10.15 14.49 6.14
N ILE A 226 -10.47 14.87 4.92
CA ILE A 226 -9.52 15.49 4.00
C ILE A 226 -9.37 16.96 4.44
N GLU A 227 -8.16 17.38 4.74
CA GLU A 227 -7.78 18.76 5.03
C GLU A 227 -7.32 19.48 3.76
N ASP A 228 -6.62 18.75 2.88
CA ASP A 228 -6.07 19.28 1.65
C ASP A 228 -5.89 18.17 0.62
N HIS A 229 -5.93 18.49 -0.65
CA HIS A 229 -5.68 17.54 -1.72
C HIS A 229 -5.28 18.25 -3.01
N GLY A 230 -4.43 17.61 -3.78
CA GLY A 230 -4.00 18.16 -5.07
C GLY A 230 -2.88 17.32 -5.67
N ASP A 231 -2.38 17.80 -6.80
CA ASP A 231 -1.14 17.27 -7.35
C ASP A 231 0.07 17.68 -6.48
N ARG A 232 1.21 17.13 -6.82
CA ARG A 232 2.46 17.41 -6.12
C ARG A 232 2.77 18.90 -6.04
N GLU A 233 2.62 19.63 -7.15
CA GLU A 233 2.98 21.05 -7.24
C GLU A 233 2.09 21.90 -6.34
N HIS A 234 0.79 21.64 -6.36
CA HIS A 234 -0.17 22.30 -5.48
C HIS A 234 0.20 22.12 -4.01
N ILE A 235 0.37 20.86 -3.56
CA ILE A 235 0.64 20.57 -2.15
C ILE A 235 1.96 21.16 -1.68
N LEU A 236 3.02 21.10 -2.50
CA LEU A 236 4.35 21.56 -2.08
C LEU A 236 4.52 23.08 -2.12
N SER A 237 3.92 23.73 -3.10
CA SER A 237 4.23 25.14 -3.44
C SER A 237 3.05 26.07 -3.25
N HIS A 238 1.82 25.60 -3.40
CA HIS A 238 0.62 26.44 -3.48
C HIS A 238 -0.41 26.17 -2.38
N SER A 239 -0.20 25.15 -1.51
CA SER A 239 -1.14 24.89 -0.43
C SER A 239 -1.22 26.07 0.54
N GLU A 240 -2.44 26.54 0.79
CA GLU A 240 -2.76 27.55 1.81
C GLU A 240 -3.21 26.89 3.14
N ASN A 241 -3.41 25.58 3.15
CA ASN A 241 -3.84 24.87 4.33
C ASN A 241 -2.75 24.89 5.43
N ALA A 242 -3.09 25.40 6.60
CA ALA A 242 -2.15 25.56 7.72
C ALA A 242 -1.55 24.22 8.20
N TYR A 243 -2.36 23.14 8.18
CA TYR A 243 -1.89 21.82 8.58
C TYR A 243 -0.92 21.22 7.55
N THR A 244 -1.22 21.36 6.25
CA THR A 244 -0.29 20.95 5.19
C THR A 244 1.04 21.67 5.31
N ARG A 245 1.03 22.98 5.57
CA ARG A 245 2.26 23.77 5.79
C ARG A 245 3.04 23.27 7.00
N THR A 246 2.36 22.96 8.11
CA THR A 246 3.03 22.37 9.29
C THR A 246 3.73 21.05 8.96
N LEU A 247 3.09 20.19 8.15
CA LEU A 247 3.71 18.93 7.70
C LEU A 247 4.90 19.18 6.76
N LEU A 248 4.81 20.18 5.89
CA LEU A 248 5.92 20.58 5.01
C LEU A 248 7.11 21.11 5.79
N ASP A 249 6.87 21.91 6.83
CA ASP A 249 7.95 22.48 7.66
C ASP A 249 8.66 21.42 8.50
N ALA A 250 8.01 20.29 8.77
CA ALA A 250 8.61 19.15 9.43
C ALA A 250 9.51 18.29 8.50
N VAL A 251 9.46 18.49 7.18
CA VAL A 251 10.34 17.78 6.23
C VAL A 251 11.77 18.35 6.36
N PRO A 252 12.78 17.50 6.65
CA PRO A 252 14.16 17.95 6.76
C PRO A 252 14.64 18.66 5.49
N SER A 253 15.35 19.78 5.64
CA SER A 253 16.01 20.48 4.55
C SER A 253 17.53 20.49 4.76
N LEU A 254 18.31 20.23 3.73
CA LEU A 254 19.75 20.40 3.72
C LEU A 254 20.13 21.60 2.84
N GLY A 255 20.85 22.58 3.42
CA GLY A 255 21.32 23.75 2.67
C GLY A 255 20.22 24.67 2.11
N GLY A 256 19.03 24.72 2.75
CA GLY A 256 17.91 25.55 2.31
C GLY A 256 17.05 24.97 1.18
N LEU A 257 17.45 23.81 0.65
CA LEU A 257 16.63 23.02 -0.27
C LEU A 257 15.93 21.91 0.51
N ARG A 258 14.60 21.83 0.43
CA ARG A 258 13.85 20.69 1.00
C ARG A 258 14.18 19.44 0.19
N TYR A 259 14.49 18.32 0.87
CA TYR A 259 14.56 17.02 0.22
C TYR A 259 13.14 16.57 -0.16
N VAL A 260 12.76 16.91 -1.35
CA VAL A 260 11.49 16.51 -1.96
C VAL A 260 11.78 15.84 -3.29
#